data_59bb62ce6fae8fc8c34e24216d230678
#
_entry.id   59bb62ce6fae8fc8c34e24216d230678
#
_cell.length_a   1.000
_cell.length_b   1.000
_cell.length_c   1.000
_cell.angle_alpha   90.00
_cell.angle_beta   90.00
_cell.angle_gamma   90.00
#
_symmetry.space_group_name_H-M   'P 1'
#
loop_
_entity.id
_entity.type
_entity.pdbx_description
1 polymer ?
#
loop_
_entity_poly.entity_id
_entity_poly.type
_entity_poly.pdbx_seq_one_letter_code
_entity_poly.pdbx_strand_id
1 'polypeptide(L)'
;MYCVKDVVRSGGYTFNIGVFRLDLSVPQAYVNEVEAGYVLPENWDRGINAFYTSYYASQYYSDYKNSGSSESTYVRFNSGFNLLGWQAHADTTFNKTDGSSGEWKSNTLYLERGIAELLGTLRAGDQYTSSEIFDSVRFTGVRLFRDMQMLPNSKQNFTPLVQGIAQTNALVTIEQNGFVVYQKEVPPGPFSIADLQLAGGGADLDVTVREADGSINTWLVPYASVPNMLQPGVSKYDFSAGRSHIEGADNQADFTQISYQYGLNNLLTLYGGTMLSNHYNAFTLGTGWNTRIGAISLDATRAHSKQDNGDVFDGQSYQIAYNKYLTQTLTRFGLAAYRYSSQDYRTFNDHVWANNKITIVAIRMMYTILLIIIKTILGVKYVFS
;
A
#
# COMPACT_ATOMS: atom_id res chain seq x y z
N MET A 1 -8.32 28.41 -16.73
CA MET A 1 -8.49 29.82 -17.10
C MET A 1 -8.86 30.59 -15.84
N TYR A 2 -7.92 31.36 -15.26
CA TYR A 2 -8.18 32.14 -14.05
C TYR A 2 -8.96 33.38 -14.39
N CYS A 3 -9.98 33.71 -13.58
CA CYS A 3 -10.70 34.95 -13.73
C CYS A 3 -9.81 36.08 -13.20
N VAL A 4 -9.64 37.16 -13.99
CA VAL A 4 -8.85 38.37 -13.59
C VAL A 4 -9.24 38.87 -12.19
N LYS A 5 -10.48 38.62 -11.77
CA LYS A 5 -11.02 39.03 -10.49
C LYS A 5 -10.38 38.30 -9.28
N ASP A 6 -9.91 37.08 -9.47
CA ASP A 6 -9.26 36.27 -8.42
C ASP A 6 -7.79 36.63 -8.25
N VAL A 7 -7.12 37.01 -9.35
CA VAL A 7 -5.74 37.49 -9.36
C VAL A 7 -5.59 38.84 -8.64
N VAL A 8 -6.57 39.70 -8.75
CA VAL A 8 -6.59 41.05 -8.10
C VAL A 8 -6.78 40.95 -6.57
N ARG A 9 -7.37 39.84 -6.07
CA ARG A 9 -7.57 39.67 -4.63
C ARG A 9 -6.34 39.11 -3.89
N SER A 10 -5.46 38.39 -4.59
CA SER A 10 -4.37 37.63 -3.96
C SER A 10 -2.98 38.02 -4.43
N GLY A 11 -2.84 38.90 -5.44
CA GLY A 11 -1.57 39.32 -6.02
C GLY A 11 -1.53 40.81 -6.34
N GLY A 12 -0.34 41.32 -6.68
CA GLY A 12 -0.16 42.66 -7.18
C GLY A 12 -0.28 42.70 -8.71
N TYR A 13 -0.66 43.87 -9.28
CA TYR A 13 -0.57 44.10 -10.70
C TYR A 13 0.04 45.48 -10.98
N THR A 14 0.78 45.57 -12.06
CA THR A 14 1.31 46.85 -12.55
C THR A 14 0.96 46.97 -14.04
N PHE A 15 0.30 48.05 -14.42
CA PHE A 15 -0.03 48.35 -15.81
C PHE A 15 0.88 49.44 -16.35
N ASN A 16 1.72 49.11 -17.32
CA ASN A 16 2.59 50.05 -18.00
C ASN A 16 1.91 50.56 -19.29
N ILE A 17 1.35 51.76 -19.19
CA ILE A 17 0.60 52.38 -20.30
C ILE A 17 1.50 52.65 -21.52
N GLY A 18 2.79 52.95 -21.31
CA GLY A 18 3.72 53.26 -22.40
C GLY A 18 4.01 52.13 -23.37
N VAL A 19 3.89 50.88 -22.89
CA VAL A 19 4.11 49.64 -23.66
C VAL A 19 2.90 48.73 -23.68
N PHE A 20 1.74 49.19 -23.16
CA PHE A 20 0.51 48.40 -23.03
C PHE A 20 0.73 47.01 -22.36
N ARG A 21 1.61 46.97 -21.36
CA ARG A 21 1.97 45.74 -20.68
C ARG A 21 1.32 45.68 -19.28
N LEU A 22 0.66 44.56 -18.98
CA LEU A 22 0.14 44.23 -17.67
C LEU A 22 1.06 43.16 -17.03
N ASP A 23 1.73 43.55 -15.96
CA ASP A 23 2.52 42.65 -15.15
C ASP A 23 1.68 42.19 -13.94
N LEU A 24 1.56 40.89 -13.76
CA LEU A 24 0.80 40.25 -12.64
C LEU A 24 1.79 39.55 -11.72
N SER A 25 1.75 39.89 -10.45
CA SER A 25 2.49 39.16 -9.40
C SER A 25 1.51 38.29 -8.62
N VAL A 26 1.59 37.00 -8.80
CA VAL A 26 0.73 36.01 -8.12
C VAL A 26 1.60 35.13 -7.22
N PRO A 27 1.34 35.08 -5.90
CA PRO A 27 2.06 34.18 -5.02
C PRO A 27 1.98 32.72 -5.51
N GLN A 28 3.07 31.98 -5.39
CA GLN A 28 3.19 30.64 -5.97
C GLN A 28 2.12 29.67 -5.43
N ALA A 29 1.70 29.81 -4.17
CA ALA A 29 0.67 28.95 -3.58
C ALA A 29 -0.71 29.07 -4.27
N TYR A 30 -0.95 30.18 -5.05
CA TYR A 30 -2.18 30.37 -5.81
C TYR A 30 -2.04 30.07 -7.30
N VAL A 31 -0.84 29.69 -7.74
CA VAL A 31 -0.60 29.26 -9.13
C VAL A 31 -0.88 27.76 -9.22
N ASN A 32 -1.84 27.40 -10.06
CA ASN A 32 -2.14 25.99 -10.32
C ASN A 32 -1.09 25.41 -11.27
N GLU A 33 -0.09 24.78 -10.74
CA GLU A 33 0.90 24.06 -11.52
C GLU A 33 0.43 22.63 -11.77
N VAL A 34 0.68 22.13 -12.99
CA VAL A 34 0.47 20.71 -13.28
C VAL A 34 1.60 19.95 -12.60
N GLU A 35 1.25 19.14 -11.61
CA GLU A 35 2.21 18.31 -10.87
C GLU A 35 2.87 17.29 -11.81
N ALA A 36 4.14 16.97 -11.56
CA ALA A 36 4.90 16.03 -12.40
C ALA A 36 4.24 14.63 -12.42
N GLY A 37 4.16 14.07 -13.64
CA GLY A 37 3.54 12.76 -13.87
C GLY A 37 2.01 12.76 -13.85
N TYR A 38 1.36 13.92 -13.67
CA TYR A 38 -0.10 13.99 -13.74
C TYR A 38 -0.55 14.22 -15.19
N VAL A 39 -1.42 13.35 -15.65
CA VAL A 39 -2.11 13.47 -16.94
C VAL A 39 -3.59 13.67 -16.67
N LEU A 40 -4.19 14.68 -17.29
CA LEU A 40 -5.64 14.90 -17.17
C LEU A 40 -6.41 13.68 -17.65
N PRO A 41 -7.52 13.27 -16.98
CA PRO A 41 -8.30 12.09 -17.35
C PRO A 41 -8.78 12.04 -18.79
N GLU A 42 -9.03 13.19 -19.40
CA GLU A 42 -9.42 13.32 -20.80
C GLU A 42 -8.31 12.92 -21.80
N ASN A 43 -7.05 12.96 -21.36
CA ASN A 43 -5.86 12.59 -22.14
C ASN A 43 -5.36 11.18 -21.81
N TRP A 44 -6.06 10.42 -20.99
CA TRP A 44 -5.65 9.05 -20.65
C TRP A 44 -5.77 8.13 -21.86
N ASP A 45 -4.69 7.46 -22.17
CA ASP A 45 -4.70 6.39 -23.15
C ASP A 45 -5.35 5.14 -22.54
N ARG A 46 -6.44 4.69 -23.16
CA ARG A 46 -7.15 3.45 -22.73
C ARG A 46 -6.51 2.18 -23.27
N GLY A 47 -5.38 2.31 -23.95
CA GLY A 47 -4.69 1.22 -24.63
C GLY A 47 -5.37 0.78 -25.92
N ILE A 48 -4.62 0.08 -26.75
CA ILE A 48 -5.13 -0.55 -27.97
C ILE A 48 -5.80 -1.89 -27.66
N ASN A 49 -6.72 -2.31 -28.51
CA ASN A 49 -7.23 -3.68 -28.45
C ASN A 49 -6.11 -4.65 -28.80
N ALA A 50 -5.68 -5.44 -27.85
CA ALA A 50 -4.53 -6.33 -28.00
C ALA A 50 -4.64 -7.55 -27.11
N PHE A 51 -4.03 -8.64 -27.54
CA PHE A 51 -3.73 -9.80 -26.71
C PHE A 51 -2.20 -9.91 -26.56
N TYR A 52 -1.75 -10.23 -25.37
CA TYR A 52 -0.35 -10.52 -25.12
C TYR A 52 -0.22 -11.69 -24.15
N THR A 53 0.89 -12.40 -24.25
CA THR A 53 1.30 -13.40 -23.27
C THR A 53 2.79 -13.38 -23.09
N SER A 54 3.24 -13.41 -21.84
CA SER A 54 4.62 -13.69 -21.48
C SER A 54 4.69 -15.06 -20.84
N TYR A 55 5.78 -15.78 -21.07
CA TYR A 55 6.00 -17.08 -20.47
C TYR A 55 7.38 -17.17 -19.84
N TYR A 56 7.45 -17.97 -18.80
CA TYR A 56 8.70 -18.39 -18.19
C TYR A 56 8.65 -19.90 -18.01
N ALA A 57 9.70 -20.61 -18.46
CA ALA A 57 9.80 -22.04 -18.29
C ALA A 57 11.17 -22.38 -17.70
N SER A 58 11.19 -23.25 -16.71
CA SER A 58 12.41 -23.79 -16.12
C SER A 58 12.26 -25.27 -15.85
N GLN A 59 13.35 -25.99 -16.05
CA GLN A 59 13.48 -27.39 -15.70
C GLN A 59 14.71 -27.56 -14.84
N TYR A 60 14.54 -28.19 -13.71
CA TYR A 60 15.61 -28.52 -12.80
C TYR A 60 15.78 -30.04 -12.76
N TYR A 61 17.00 -30.52 -12.97
CA TYR A 61 17.38 -31.93 -12.86
C TYR A 61 18.53 -32.05 -11.87
N SER A 62 18.41 -32.96 -10.94
CA SER A 62 19.50 -33.32 -10.01
C SER A 62 19.65 -34.82 -9.93
N ASP A 63 20.89 -35.30 -9.95
CA ASP A 63 21.22 -36.71 -9.78
C ASP A 63 22.12 -36.87 -8.56
N TYR A 64 21.65 -37.62 -7.59
CA TYR A 64 22.37 -37.90 -6.36
C TYR A 64 22.88 -39.35 -6.36
N LYS A 65 24.18 -39.53 -6.24
CA LYS A 65 24.89 -40.81 -6.31
C LYS A 65 24.29 -41.97 -5.48
N ASN A 66 23.52 -41.67 -4.41
CA ASN A 66 22.95 -42.66 -3.50
C ASN A 66 21.46 -42.49 -3.24
N SER A 67 20.80 -41.51 -3.83
CA SER A 67 19.39 -41.15 -3.51
C SER A 67 18.50 -41.05 -4.77
N GLY A 68 19.04 -41.36 -5.96
CA GLY A 68 18.31 -41.27 -7.21
C GLY A 68 18.27 -39.85 -7.80
N SER A 69 17.64 -39.74 -8.96
CA SER A 69 17.46 -38.47 -9.67
C SER A 69 16.16 -37.79 -9.25
N SER A 70 16.15 -36.47 -9.28
CA SER A 70 14.94 -35.64 -9.08
C SER A 70 14.79 -34.67 -10.24
N GLU A 71 13.60 -34.61 -10.80
CA GLU A 71 13.23 -33.71 -11.89
C GLU A 71 12.07 -32.81 -11.47
N SER A 72 12.20 -31.50 -11.72
CA SER A 72 11.13 -30.53 -11.49
C SER A 72 10.98 -29.62 -12.71
N THR A 73 9.76 -29.49 -13.20
CA THR A 73 9.40 -28.60 -14.31
C THR A 73 8.43 -27.54 -13.80
N TYR A 74 8.74 -26.28 -14.08
CA TYR A 74 7.91 -25.13 -13.78
C TYR A 74 7.67 -24.31 -15.04
N VAL A 75 6.39 -24.01 -15.33
CA VAL A 75 6.02 -23.10 -16.41
C VAL A 75 5.00 -22.09 -15.88
N ARG A 76 5.20 -20.81 -16.21
CA ARG A 76 4.27 -19.73 -15.89
C ARG A 76 3.87 -18.99 -17.16
N PHE A 77 2.59 -18.73 -17.29
CA PHE A 77 2.04 -17.83 -18.30
C PHE A 77 1.41 -16.63 -17.61
N ASN A 78 1.76 -15.44 -18.10
CA ASN A 78 1.09 -14.19 -17.75
C ASN A 78 0.49 -13.62 -19.02
N SER A 79 -0.83 -13.71 -19.14
CA SER A 79 -1.56 -13.34 -20.34
C SER A 79 -2.50 -12.17 -20.04
N GLY A 80 -2.65 -11.28 -21.01
CA GLY A 80 -3.56 -10.16 -20.93
C GLY A 80 -4.29 -9.91 -22.24
N PHE A 81 -5.49 -9.36 -22.10
CA PHE A 81 -6.33 -8.99 -23.23
C PHE A 81 -6.99 -7.64 -22.97
N ASN A 82 -6.79 -6.68 -23.88
CA ASN A 82 -7.39 -5.34 -23.81
C ASN A 82 -8.48 -5.22 -24.86
N LEU A 83 -9.68 -4.81 -24.42
CA LEU A 83 -10.79 -4.54 -25.30
C LEU A 83 -11.66 -3.39 -24.78
N LEU A 84 -11.82 -2.34 -25.57
CA LEU A 84 -12.69 -1.19 -25.27
C LEU A 84 -12.44 -0.57 -23.89
N GLY A 85 -11.16 -0.54 -23.45
CA GLY A 85 -10.74 0.01 -22.16
C GLY A 85 -10.97 -0.93 -20.96
N TRP A 86 -11.41 -2.17 -21.19
CA TRP A 86 -11.36 -3.25 -20.23
C TRP A 86 -10.09 -4.06 -20.43
N GLN A 87 -9.46 -4.46 -19.33
CA GLN A 87 -8.24 -5.25 -19.32
C GLN A 87 -8.49 -6.55 -18.57
N ALA A 88 -8.29 -7.67 -19.26
CA ALA A 88 -8.34 -9.00 -18.65
C ALA A 88 -6.90 -9.48 -18.36
N HIS A 89 -6.68 -10.04 -17.20
CA HIS A 89 -5.40 -10.58 -16.77
C HIS A 89 -5.56 -12.01 -16.27
N ALA A 90 -4.67 -12.89 -16.73
CA ALA A 90 -4.61 -14.28 -16.31
C ALA A 90 -3.16 -14.65 -15.96
N ASP A 91 -2.92 -15.11 -14.74
CA ASP A 91 -1.64 -15.67 -14.29
C ASP A 91 -1.84 -17.15 -14.00
N THR A 92 -1.16 -18.03 -14.75
CA THR A 92 -1.32 -19.47 -14.64
C THR A 92 0.05 -20.15 -14.54
N THR A 93 0.17 -21.10 -13.63
CA THR A 93 1.41 -21.88 -13.44
C THR A 93 1.15 -23.35 -13.66
N PHE A 94 2.17 -24.02 -14.20
CA PHE A 94 2.26 -25.48 -14.27
C PHE A 94 3.45 -25.94 -13.46
N ASN A 95 3.22 -26.86 -12.53
CA ASN A 95 4.23 -27.49 -11.71
C ASN A 95 4.21 -29.01 -11.91
N LYS A 96 5.36 -29.60 -12.15
CA LYS A 96 5.54 -31.05 -12.19
C LYS A 96 6.81 -31.40 -11.42
N THR A 97 6.72 -32.33 -10.48
CA THR A 97 7.83 -32.92 -9.75
C THR A 97 7.82 -34.44 -9.95
N ASP A 98 8.93 -35.11 -9.64
CA ASP A 98 9.02 -36.57 -9.74
C ASP A 98 7.86 -37.28 -9.08
N GLY A 99 7.28 -38.27 -9.79
CA GLY A 99 6.16 -39.03 -9.33
C GLY A 99 4.80 -38.30 -9.37
N SER A 100 4.77 -37.01 -9.82
CA SER A 100 3.56 -36.20 -9.98
C SER A 100 3.11 -36.20 -11.44
N SER A 101 1.78 -36.20 -11.65
CA SER A 101 1.17 -36.04 -12.97
C SER A 101 1.31 -34.62 -13.54
N GLY A 102 1.80 -33.69 -12.74
CA GLY A 102 1.84 -32.27 -13.05
C GLY A 102 0.48 -31.58 -12.79
N GLU A 103 0.51 -30.36 -12.31
CA GLU A 103 -0.66 -29.60 -11.94
C GLU A 103 -0.65 -28.21 -12.58
N TRP A 104 -1.80 -27.83 -13.15
CA TRP A 104 -2.08 -26.47 -13.58
C TRP A 104 -2.81 -25.71 -12.47
N LYS A 105 -2.30 -24.54 -12.13
CA LYS A 105 -2.90 -23.66 -11.12
C LYS A 105 -3.13 -22.27 -11.71
N SER A 106 -4.36 -21.78 -11.63
CA SER A 106 -4.66 -20.38 -11.88
C SER A 106 -4.38 -19.58 -10.61
N ASN A 107 -3.44 -18.65 -10.67
CA ASN A 107 -3.09 -17.81 -9.53
C ASN A 107 -4.03 -16.61 -9.42
N THR A 108 -4.33 -15.96 -10.56
CA THR A 108 -5.29 -14.87 -10.66
C THR A 108 -5.95 -14.89 -12.04
N LEU A 109 -7.22 -14.51 -12.07
CA LEU A 109 -7.98 -14.31 -13.32
C LEU A 109 -9.02 -13.22 -13.07
N TYR A 110 -8.79 -12.03 -13.58
CA TYR A 110 -9.67 -10.89 -13.36
C TYR A 110 -9.77 -9.97 -14.58
N LEU A 111 -10.85 -9.23 -14.60
CA LEU A 111 -11.14 -8.14 -15.53
C LEU A 111 -11.08 -6.83 -14.76
N GLU A 112 -10.43 -5.81 -15.30
CA GLU A 112 -10.35 -4.51 -14.65
C GLU A 112 -10.58 -3.35 -15.60
N ARG A 113 -10.97 -2.22 -15.01
CA ARG A 113 -11.15 -0.94 -15.70
C ARG A 113 -10.86 0.22 -14.76
N GLY A 114 -10.07 1.17 -15.23
CA GLY A 114 -9.86 2.45 -14.55
C GLY A 114 -11.11 3.33 -14.62
N ILE A 115 -11.47 3.95 -13.49
CA ILE A 115 -12.58 4.91 -13.36
C ILE A 115 -11.96 6.26 -12.98
N ALA A 116 -11.85 7.14 -13.99
CA ALA A 116 -11.17 8.41 -13.87
C ALA A 116 -11.76 9.33 -12.80
N GLU A 117 -13.09 9.36 -12.69
CA GLU A 117 -13.82 10.22 -11.74
C GLU A 117 -13.53 9.85 -10.28
N LEU A 118 -13.19 8.59 -10.03
CA LEU A 118 -12.84 8.08 -8.71
C LEU A 118 -11.32 8.01 -8.50
N LEU A 119 -10.51 8.25 -9.57
CA LEU A 119 -9.07 7.97 -9.58
C LEU A 119 -8.79 6.57 -9.02
N GLY A 120 -9.55 5.61 -9.49
CA GLY A 120 -9.55 4.25 -8.96
C GLY A 120 -9.82 3.20 -10.02
N THR A 121 -9.62 1.95 -9.64
CA THR A 121 -9.79 0.79 -10.52
C THR A 121 -10.90 -0.12 -9.98
N LEU A 122 -11.84 -0.47 -10.86
CA LEU A 122 -12.82 -1.52 -10.62
C LEU A 122 -12.25 -2.82 -11.17
N ARG A 123 -12.21 -3.86 -10.34
CA ARG A 123 -11.72 -5.18 -10.71
C ARG A 123 -12.74 -6.25 -10.34
N ALA A 124 -12.97 -7.24 -11.22
CA ALA A 124 -13.87 -8.35 -10.99
C ALA A 124 -13.20 -9.67 -11.41
N GLY A 125 -13.31 -10.69 -10.57
CA GLY A 125 -12.71 -12.01 -10.81
C GLY A 125 -11.95 -12.56 -9.61
N ASP A 126 -11.01 -13.46 -9.87
CA ASP A 126 -10.15 -14.10 -8.86
C ASP A 126 -8.92 -13.23 -8.59
N GLN A 127 -8.83 -12.68 -7.39
CA GLN A 127 -7.89 -11.66 -6.99
C GLN A 127 -7.62 -11.69 -5.48
N TYR A 128 -6.81 -10.74 -5.00
CA TYR A 128 -6.50 -10.56 -3.58
C TYR A 128 -7.01 -9.22 -3.07
N THR A 129 -7.42 -9.18 -1.80
CA THR A 129 -7.68 -7.92 -1.09
C THR A 129 -6.37 -7.19 -0.79
N SER A 130 -6.45 -5.91 -0.42
CA SER A 130 -5.31 -5.17 0.12
C SER A 130 -4.86 -5.76 1.47
N SER A 131 -3.54 -5.81 1.68
CA SER A 131 -2.91 -6.25 2.93
C SER A 131 -2.53 -5.09 3.88
N GLU A 132 -3.03 -3.89 3.63
CA GLU A 132 -2.59 -2.69 4.36
C GLU A 132 -3.20 -2.56 5.75
N ILE A 133 -4.46 -2.96 5.91
CA ILE A 133 -5.19 -2.85 7.18
C ILE A 133 -5.55 -4.23 7.73
N PHE A 134 -6.01 -5.14 6.87
CA PHE A 134 -6.27 -6.54 7.22
C PHE A 134 -5.30 -7.45 6.47
N ASP A 135 -5.16 -8.67 6.93
CA ASP A 135 -4.40 -9.68 6.20
C ASP A 135 -5.04 -9.93 4.84
N SER A 136 -4.23 -10.13 3.81
CA SER A 136 -4.71 -10.36 2.44
C SER A 136 -5.50 -11.65 2.33
N VAL A 137 -6.63 -11.57 1.63
CA VAL A 137 -7.52 -12.70 1.35
C VAL A 137 -7.60 -12.88 -0.16
N ARG A 138 -7.35 -14.09 -0.66
CA ARG A 138 -7.68 -14.45 -2.04
C ARG A 138 -9.20 -14.66 -2.14
N PHE A 139 -9.82 -14.10 -3.17
CA PHE A 139 -11.27 -14.20 -3.36
C PHE A 139 -11.68 -14.05 -4.81
N THR A 140 -12.84 -14.58 -5.12
CA THR A 140 -13.54 -14.32 -6.37
C THR A 140 -14.69 -13.36 -6.10
N GLY A 141 -14.64 -12.19 -6.74
CA GLY A 141 -15.63 -11.14 -6.48
C GLY A 141 -15.28 -9.83 -7.14
N VAL A 142 -15.74 -8.73 -6.54
CA VAL A 142 -15.55 -7.37 -7.04
C VAL A 142 -14.73 -6.57 -6.06
N ARG A 143 -13.81 -5.77 -6.59
CA ARG A 143 -12.99 -4.83 -5.81
C ARG A 143 -12.97 -3.46 -6.51
N LEU A 144 -13.25 -2.41 -5.75
CA LEU A 144 -13.09 -1.01 -6.16
C LEU A 144 -12.09 -0.36 -5.23
N PHE A 145 -11.00 0.12 -5.78
CA PHE A 145 -9.93 0.71 -4.96
C PHE A 145 -9.32 1.94 -5.62
N ARG A 146 -8.80 2.82 -4.77
CA ARG A 146 -8.02 3.96 -5.24
C ARG A 146 -6.73 3.47 -5.87
N ASP A 147 -6.51 3.82 -7.12
CA ASP A 147 -5.25 3.52 -7.79
C ASP A 147 -4.28 4.70 -7.61
N MET A 148 -3.27 4.49 -6.79
CA MET A 148 -2.28 5.53 -6.51
C MET A 148 -1.47 5.92 -7.74
N GLN A 149 -1.37 5.07 -8.77
CA GLN A 149 -0.69 5.38 -10.03
C GLN A 149 -1.46 6.41 -10.88
N MET A 150 -2.75 6.59 -10.63
CA MET A 150 -3.55 7.64 -11.27
C MET A 150 -3.33 9.03 -10.66
N LEU A 151 -2.57 9.10 -9.57
CA LEU A 151 -2.18 10.35 -8.93
C LEU A 151 -0.85 10.86 -9.47
N PRO A 152 -0.56 12.17 -9.33
CA PRO A 152 0.78 12.70 -9.57
C PRO A 152 1.85 11.94 -8.79
N ASN A 153 3.06 11.87 -9.32
CA ASN A 153 4.16 11.12 -8.71
C ASN A 153 4.40 11.49 -7.25
N SER A 154 4.28 12.78 -6.93
CA SER A 154 4.42 13.30 -5.57
C SER A 154 3.40 12.74 -4.58
N LYS A 155 2.19 12.39 -5.04
CA LYS A 155 1.07 11.91 -4.22
C LYS A 155 0.97 10.40 -4.12
N GLN A 156 1.78 9.67 -4.89
CA GLN A 156 1.77 8.19 -4.87
C GLN A 156 2.36 7.62 -3.59
N ASN A 157 3.31 8.33 -2.98
CA ASN A 157 3.94 7.98 -1.72
C ASN A 157 3.83 9.13 -0.72
N PHE A 158 4.06 8.85 0.57
CA PHE A 158 4.12 9.92 1.56
C PHE A 158 5.33 10.81 1.28
N THR A 159 5.09 12.08 1.02
CA THR A 159 6.07 13.16 0.98
C THR A 159 5.52 14.36 1.75
N PRO A 160 6.33 15.03 2.60
CA PRO A 160 5.83 16.17 3.35
C PRO A 160 5.61 17.37 2.43
N LEU A 161 4.54 18.11 2.69
CA LEU A 161 4.27 19.39 2.03
C LEU A 161 5.15 20.48 2.64
N VAL A 162 5.97 21.13 1.84
CA VAL A 162 6.81 22.26 2.27
C VAL A 162 6.08 23.57 2.00
N GLN A 163 5.83 24.35 3.06
CA GLN A 163 5.13 25.63 2.98
C GLN A 163 5.93 26.72 3.67
N GLY A 164 5.84 27.95 3.14
CA GLY A 164 6.50 29.11 3.70
C GLY A 164 5.95 30.41 3.13
N ILE A 165 6.58 31.51 3.53
CA ILE A 165 6.28 32.86 3.03
C ILE A 165 7.57 33.48 2.56
N ALA A 166 7.61 33.93 1.31
CA ALA A 166 8.69 34.75 0.77
C ALA A 166 8.33 36.24 0.93
N GLN A 167 9.25 37.04 1.45
CA GLN A 167 9.06 38.47 1.65
C GLN A 167 9.29 39.25 0.34
N THR A 168 10.22 38.75 -0.45
CA THR A 168 10.60 39.30 -1.78
C THR A 168 10.58 38.16 -2.80
N ASN A 169 11.08 38.41 -4.01
CA ASN A 169 11.42 37.29 -4.91
C ASN A 169 12.52 36.46 -4.23
N ALA A 170 12.25 35.19 -4.02
CA ALA A 170 13.15 34.33 -3.25
C ALA A 170 13.46 33.04 -4.00
N LEU A 171 14.67 32.52 -3.77
CA LEU A 171 15.06 31.19 -4.21
C LEU A 171 14.82 30.22 -3.07
N VAL A 172 13.88 29.31 -3.24
CA VAL A 172 13.64 28.19 -2.31
C VAL A 172 14.46 27.00 -2.74
N THR A 173 15.34 26.53 -1.85
CA THR A 173 16.15 25.33 -2.05
C THR A 173 15.79 24.32 -0.95
N ILE A 174 15.54 23.08 -1.36
CA ILE A 174 15.24 21.96 -0.45
C ILE A 174 16.33 20.93 -0.64
N GLU A 175 16.99 20.57 0.45
CA GLU A 175 18.06 19.59 0.48
C GLU A 175 17.67 18.38 1.32
N GLN A 176 18.14 17.20 0.91
CA GLN A 176 18.03 15.96 1.65
C GLN A 176 19.43 15.33 1.77
N ASN A 177 19.92 15.13 2.99
CA ASN A 177 21.28 14.63 3.24
C ASN A 177 22.38 15.46 2.55
N GLY A 178 22.19 16.78 2.44
CA GLY A 178 23.15 17.69 1.78
C GLY A 178 23.08 17.70 0.24
N PHE A 179 22.11 16.99 -0.35
CA PHE A 179 21.87 17.03 -1.80
C PHE A 179 20.61 17.83 -2.12
N VAL A 180 20.70 18.74 -3.06
CA VAL A 180 19.54 19.51 -3.53
C VAL A 180 18.58 18.58 -4.23
N VAL A 181 17.37 18.44 -3.67
CA VAL A 181 16.27 17.65 -4.25
C VAL A 181 15.22 18.50 -4.96
N TYR A 182 15.18 19.79 -4.63
CA TYR A 182 14.28 20.73 -5.26
C TYR A 182 14.82 22.16 -5.16
N GLN A 183 14.65 22.95 -6.23
CA GLN A 183 15.01 24.36 -6.23
C GLN A 183 14.05 25.13 -7.16
N LYS A 184 13.52 26.24 -6.65
CA LYS A 184 12.60 27.09 -7.42
C LYS A 184 12.60 28.53 -6.95
N GLU A 185 12.53 29.47 -7.90
CA GLU A 185 12.24 30.87 -7.60
C GLU A 185 10.74 31.04 -7.33
N VAL A 186 10.42 31.76 -6.29
CA VAL A 186 9.05 32.08 -5.89
C VAL A 186 8.88 33.60 -5.76
N PRO A 187 7.74 34.14 -6.20
CA PRO A 187 7.40 35.56 -5.99
C PRO A 187 7.05 35.81 -4.52
N PRO A 188 6.97 37.10 -4.10
CA PRO A 188 6.56 37.48 -2.75
C PRO A 188 5.20 36.88 -2.40
N GLY A 189 5.06 36.44 -1.15
CA GLY A 189 3.84 35.85 -0.60
C GLY A 189 3.99 34.38 -0.21
N PRO A 190 2.86 33.72 0.12
CA PRO A 190 2.88 32.32 0.50
C PRO A 190 3.27 31.41 -0.67
N PHE A 191 4.09 30.40 -0.37
CA PHE A 191 4.41 29.33 -1.30
C PHE A 191 4.11 27.95 -0.70
N SER A 192 3.80 27.00 -1.58
CA SER A 192 3.49 25.62 -1.23
C SER A 192 4.11 24.67 -2.26
N ILE A 193 5.00 23.79 -1.84
CA ILE A 193 5.72 22.86 -2.69
C ILE A 193 5.31 21.45 -2.26
N ALA A 194 4.54 20.79 -3.11
CA ALA A 194 4.03 19.42 -2.91
C ALA A 194 4.73 18.42 -3.82
N ASP A 195 5.30 18.88 -4.95
CA ASP A 195 5.87 18.02 -5.99
C ASP A 195 7.35 17.72 -5.71
N LEU A 196 7.61 17.05 -4.58
CA LEU A 196 8.94 16.62 -4.19
C LEU A 196 9.19 15.18 -4.62
N GLN A 197 10.25 14.95 -5.39
CA GLN A 197 10.73 13.61 -5.71
C GLN A 197 11.88 13.25 -4.78
N LEU A 198 11.53 12.69 -3.62
CA LEU A 198 12.51 12.35 -2.61
C LEU A 198 13.12 10.98 -2.89
N ALA A 199 14.45 10.89 -2.79
CA ALA A 199 15.13 9.61 -2.72
C ALA A 199 14.71 8.94 -1.41
N GLY A 200 14.04 7.77 -1.48
CA GLY A 200 13.45 7.09 -0.35
C GLY A 200 14.37 6.99 0.85
N GLY A 201 13.81 6.91 2.05
CA GLY A 201 14.60 6.62 3.23
C GLY A 201 14.35 7.49 4.45
N GLY A 202 13.61 8.59 4.34
CA GLY A 202 13.12 9.30 5.51
C GLY A 202 14.17 10.16 6.23
N ALA A 203 15.13 10.74 5.52
CA ALA A 203 15.94 11.82 6.05
C ALA A 203 15.16 13.13 6.00
N ASP A 204 15.25 13.91 7.07
CA ASP A 204 14.59 15.20 7.18
C ASP A 204 15.04 16.14 6.05
N LEU A 205 14.21 17.12 5.70
CA LEU A 205 14.48 18.07 4.62
C LEU A 205 14.94 19.40 5.21
N ASP A 206 16.07 19.89 4.74
CA ASP A 206 16.56 21.23 5.03
C ASP A 206 15.99 22.20 3.98
N VAL A 207 15.14 23.12 4.42
CA VAL A 207 14.54 24.12 3.55
C VAL A 207 15.25 25.45 3.76
N THR A 208 15.75 26.03 2.67
CA THR A 208 16.43 27.32 2.67
C THR A 208 15.68 28.26 1.73
N VAL A 209 15.27 29.42 2.23
CA VAL A 209 14.72 30.53 1.45
C VAL A 209 15.71 31.65 1.45
N ARG A 210 16.20 31.99 0.24
CA ARG A 210 17.11 33.12 0.05
C ARG A 210 16.35 34.23 -0.67
N GLU A 211 16.15 35.33 0.04
CA GLU A 211 15.45 36.51 -0.45
C GLU A 211 16.31 37.37 -1.41
N ALA A 212 15.70 38.24 -2.18
CA ALA A 212 16.40 39.14 -3.09
C ALA A 212 17.31 40.15 -2.39
N ASP A 213 17.02 40.47 -1.12
CA ASP A 213 17.86 41.34 -0.28
C ASP A 213 19.08 40.62 0.32
N GLY A 214 19.22 39.31 0.04
CA GLY A 214 20.29 38.45 0.57
C GLY A 214 19.99 37.81 1.93
N SER A 215 18.87 38.11 2.56
CA SER A 215 18.47 37.46 3.81
C SER A 215 18.16 35.98 3.55
N ILE A 216 18.49 35.14 4.54
CA ILE A 216 18.34 33.69 4.45
C ILE A 216 17.52 33.23 5.64
N ASN A 217 16.47 32.48 5.36
CA ASN A 217 15.67 31.79 6.35
C ASN A 217 15.76 30.27 6.12
N THR A 218 16.06 29.50 7.18
CA THR A 218 16.20 28.05 7.10
C THR A 218 15.38 27.37 8.17
N TRP A 219 14.74 26.25 7.79
CA TRP A 219 14.05 25.38 8.75
C TRP A 219 14.07 23.94 8.27
N LEU A 220 13.82 23.03 9.20
CA LEU A 220 13.81 21.60 8.97
C LEU A 220 12.38 21.09 8.88
N VAL A 221 12.08 20.31 7.84
CA VAL A 221 10.82 19.61 7.67
C VAL A 221 11.06 18.12 7.93
N PRO A 222 10.46 17.55 9.00
CA PRO A 222 10.63 16.15 9.31
C PRO A 222 10.09 15.27 8.17
N TYR A 223 10.89 14.27 7.77
CA TYR A 223 10.47 13.27 6.80
C TYR A 223 10.87 11.88 7.27
N ALA A 224 9.90 11.13 7.70
CA ALA A 224 10.00 9.70 7.91
C ALA A 224 8.67 9.07 7.46
N SER A 225 8.70 7.82 7.01
CA SER A 225 7.50 7.13 6.56
C SER A 225 7.39 5.75 7.21
N VAL A 226 6.21 5.43 7.68
CA VAL A 226 5.78 4.08 8.07
C VAL A 226 4.68 3.62 7.13
N PRO A 227 4.36 2.33 7.09
CA PRO A 227 3.18 1.84 6.37
C PRO A 227 1.94 2.68 6.71
N ASN A 228 1.05 2.86 5.76
CA ASN A 228 -0.22 3.58 5.87
C ASN A 228 -0.11 5.12 6.07
N MET A 229 1.04 5.73 5.84
CA MET A 229 1.12 7.19 5.78
C MET A 229 0.80 7.72 4.38
N LEU A 230 -0.02 8.78 4.33
CA LEU A 230 -0.42 9.48 3.12
C LEU A 230 -0.05 10.96 3.19
N GLN A 231 0.20 11.55 2.03
CA GLN A 231 0.40 12.99 1.90
C GLN A 231 -0.87 13.78 2.31
N PRO A 232 -0.73 15.01 2.81
CA PRO A 232 -1.87 15.85 3.16
C PRO A 232 -2.89 15.97 2.03
N GLY A 233 -4.17 15.75 2.36
CA GLY A 233 -5.28 15.80 1.42
C GLY A 233 -5.44 14.57 0.51
N VAL A 234 -4.52 13.61 0.56
CA VAL A 234 -4.65 12.35 -0.17
C VAL A 234 -5.50 11.38 0.62
N SER A 235 -6.45 10.75 -0.08
CA SER A 235 -7.24 9.63 0.47
C SER A 235 -6.94 8.36 -0.28
N LYS A 236 -7.08 7.23 0.40
CA LYS A 236 -7.02 5.89 -0.17
C LYS A 236 -8.19 5.07 0.33
N TYR A 237 -8.91 4.44 -0.57
CA TYR A 237 -10.05 3.60 -0.24
C TYR A 237 -9.92 2.25 -0.95
N ASP A 238 -10.46 1.21 -0.34
CA ASP A 238 -10.57 -0.13 -0.90
C ASP A 238 -11.89 -0.75 -0.43
N PHE A 239 -12.69 -1.16 -1.37
CA PHE A 239 -13.91 -1.92 -1.16
C PHE A 239 -13.77 -3.24 -1.88
N SER A 240 -13.89 -4.34 -1.17
CA SER A 240 -13.80 -5.70 -1.71
C SER A 240 -14.99 -6.51 -1.22
N ALA A 241 -15.67 -7.21 -2.13
CA ALA A 241 -16.77 -8.10 -1.78
C ALA A 241 -16.77 -9.33 -2.67
N GLY A 242 -16.98 -10.50 -2.08
CA GLY A 242 -16.98 -11.76 -2.81
C GLY A 242 -16.82 -12.96 -1.88
N ARG A 243 -16.48 -14.08 -2.48
CA ARG A 243 -16.28 -15.34 -1.81
C ARG A 243 -14.79 -15.64 -1.67
N SER A 244 -14.33 -15.92 -0.46
CA SER A 244 -12.94 -16.31 -0.21
C SER A 244 -12.53 -17.53 -1.03
N HIS A 245 -11.26 -17.61 -1.37
CA HIS A 245 -10.65 -18.76 -2.02
C HIS A 245 -9.36 -19.11 -1.30
N ILE A 246 -9.50 -19.66 -0.10
CA ILE A 246 -8.37 -20.06 0.74
C ILE A 246 -8.01 -21.49 0.37
N GLU A 247 -6.77 -21.69 -0.09
CA GLU A 247 -6.28 -22.98 -0.55
C GLU A 247 -6.30 -24.01 0.57
N GLY A 248 -6.88 -25.19 0.28
CA GLY A 248 -7.02 -26.27 1.25
C GLY A 248 -8.15 -26.10 2.26
N ALA A 249 -8.95 -25.04 2.17
CA ALA A 249 -10.19 -24.92 2.95
C ALA A 249 -11.39 -25.42 2.13
N ASP A 250 -12.14 -26.37 2.66
CA ASP A 250 -13.34 -26.92 1.99
C ASP A 250 -14.51 -25.94 2.02
N ASN A 251 -14.64 -25.21 3.13
CA ASN A 251 -15.68 -24.22 3.33
C ASN A 251 -15.14 -22.80 3.07
N GLN A 252 -15.58 -22.19 2.00
CA GLN A 252 -15.28 -20.80 1.68
C GLN A 252 -16.38 -19.89 2.22
N ALA A 253 -16.03 -18.69 2.65
CA ALA A 253 -16.97 -17.72 3.22
C ALA A 253 -17.17 -16.51 2.32
N ASP A 254 -18.40 -16.01 2.22
CA ASP A 254 -18.69 -14.73 1.60
C ASP A 254 -18.33 -13.60 2.58
N PHE A 255 -17.70 -12.56 2.07
CA PHE A 255 -17.26 -11.44 2.90
C PHE A 255 -17.32 -10.10 2.15
N THR A 256 -17.31 -9.05 2.93
CA THR A 256 -17.12 -7.67 2.48
C THR A 256 -16.06 -7.02 3.33
N GLN A 257 -15.09 -6.39 2.68
CA GLN A 257 -14.03 -5.59 3.32
C GLN A 257 -14.11 -4.15 2.82
N ILE A 258 -14.05 -3.21 3.75
CA ILE A 258 -13.97 -1.79 3.46
C ILE A 258 -12.80 -1.22 4.23
N SER A 259 -11.97 -0.45 3.58
CA SER A 259 -10.89 0.29 4.23
C SER A 259 -10.81 1.72 3.69
N TYR A 260 -10.43 2.65 4.55
CA TYR A 260 -10.25 4.04 4.20
C TYR A 260 -9.08 4.64 4.98
N GLN A 261 -8.28 5.44 4.28
CA GLN A 261 -7.13 6.13 4.82
C GLN A 261 -7.16 7.58 4.33
N TYR A 262 -6.74 8.52 5.18
CA TYR A 262 -6.71 9.94 4.85
C TYR A 262 -5.54 10.67 5.52
N GLY A 263 -4.71 11.33 4.71
CA GLY A 263 -3.66 12.23 5.18
C GLY A 263 -4.23 13.58 5.59
N LEU A 264 -4.31 13.83 6.90
CA LEU A 264 -4.84 15.09 7.43
C LEU A 264 -3.88 16.27 7.24
N ASN A 265 -2.60 16.03 7.54
CA ASN A 265 -1.52 17.01 7.41
C ASN A 265 -0.17 16.27 7.39
N ASN A 266 0.94 17.01 7.38
CA ASN A 266 2.28 16.41 7.38
C ASN A 266 2.58 15.54 8.62
N LEU A 267 1.84 15.75 9.71
CA LEU A 267 2.05 15.05 10.98
C LEU A 267 1.21 13.80 11.09
N LEU A 268 -0.02 13.80 10.55
CA LEU A 268 -1.06 12.84 10.93
C LEU A 268 -1.79 12.25 9.72
N THR A 269 -1.81 10.94 9.64
CA THR A 269 -2.69 10.14 8.78
C THR A 269 -3.63 9.32 9.66
N LEU A 270 -4.92 9.29 9.35
CA LEU A 270 -5.90 8.41 9.98
C LEU A 270 -6.29 7.30 9.02
N TYR A 271 -6.49 6.11 9.54
CA TYR A 271 -6.96 4.98 8.75
C TYR A 271 -7.84 4.04 9.56
N GLY A 272 -8.66 3.29 8.87
CA GLY A 272 -9.50 2.30 9.48
C GLY A 272 -10.19 1.41 8.46
N GLY A 273 -10.81 0.35 8.95
CA GLY A 273 -11.53 -0.57 8.09
C GLY A 273 -12.42 -1.51 8.85
N THR A 274 -13.28 -2.17 8.10
CA THR A 274 -14.13 -3.26 8.61
C THR A 274 -14.13 -4.44 7.64
N MET A 275 -14.20 -5.63 8.19
CA MET A 275 -14.37 -6.87 7.46
C MET A 275 -15.58 -7.60 8.04
N LEU A 276 -16.53 -7.93 7.20
CA LEU A 276 -17.82 -8.52 7.58
C LEU A 276 -18.04 -9.82 6.82
N SER A 277 -18.45 -10.87 7.54
CA SER A 277 -18.88 -12.15 7.00
C SER A 277 -20.00 -12.70 7.89
N ASN A 278 -20.66 -13.80 7.51
CA ASN A 278 -21.81 -14.32 8.26
C ASN A 278 -21.54 -14.62 9.73
N HIS A 279 -20.36 -15.13 10.06
CA HIS A 279 -19.98 -15.48 11.43
C HIS A 279 -18.66 -14.84 11.86
N TYR A 280 -18.22 -13.83 11.09
CA TYR A 280 -16.99 -13.10 11.37
C TYR A 280 -17.19 -11.61 11.15
N ASN A 281 -16.73 -10.82 12.09
CA ASN A 281 -16.58 -9.39 11.90
C ASN A 281 -15.29 -8.89 12.54
N ALA A 282 -14.63 -7.96 11.87
CA ALA A 282 -13.47 -7.29 12.41
C ALA A 282 -13.54 -5.79 12.11
N PHE A 283 -13.04 -4.99 13.04
CA PHE A 283 -12.97 -3.55 12.94
C PHE A 283 -11.59 -3.06 13.37
N THR A 284 -10.97 -2.24 12.55
CA THR A 284 -9.64 -1.66 12.77
C THR A 284 -9.71 -0.15 12.75
N LEU A 285 -9.03 0.48 13.70
CA LEU A 285 -8.71 1.91 13.69
C LEU A 285 -7.21 2.10 13.91
N GLY A 286 -6.62 3.01 13.19
CA GLY A 286 -5.21 3.30 13.28
C GLY A 286 -4.86 4.74 12.92
N THR A 287 -3.66 5.12 13.28
CA THR A 287 -3.09 6.43 13.04
C THR A 287 -1.59 6.35 12.75
N GLY A 288 -1.13 7.14 11.78
CA GLY A 288 0.28 7.30 11.45
C GLY A 288 0.74 8.71 11.75
N TRP A 289 1.89 8.85 12.38
CA TRP A 289 2.44 10.12 12.87
C TRP A 289 3.85 10.31 12.33
N ASN A 290 4.08 11.42 11.61
CA ASN A 290 5.40 11.84 11.17
C ASN A 290 5.94 12.92 12.11
N THR A 291 6.90 12.58 12.97
CA THR A 291 7.44 13.49 13.99
C THR A 291 8.95 13.67 13.82
N ARG A 292 9.51 14.67 14.49
CA ARG A 292 10.97 14.89 14.52
C ARG A 292 11.74 13.71 15.12
N ILE A 293 11.13 12.93 16.01
CA ILE A 293 11.74 11.73 16.60
C ILE A 293 11.58 10.49 15.73
N GLY A 294 10.85 10.56 14.61
CA GLY A 294 10.60 9.48 13.66
C GLY A 294 9.13 9.35 13.30
N ALA A 295 8.85 8.44 12.38
CA ALA A 295 7.49 8.06 12.02
C ALA A 295 7.03 6.88 12.88
N ILE A 296 5.79 6.97 13.38
CA ILE A 296 5.18 5.97 14.25
C ILE A 296 3.79 5.66 13.68
N SER A 297 3.42 4.41 13.57
CA SER A 297 2.02 4.02 13.36
C SER A 297 1.54 3.13 14.50
N LEU A 298 0.28 3.33 14.86
CA LEU A 298 -0.42 2.57 15.89
C LEU A 298 -1.78 2.19 15.34
N ASP A 299 -2.16 0.94 15.45
CA ASP A 299 -3.51 0.49 15.16
C ASP A 299 -4.00 -0.56 16.16
N ALA A 300 -5.30 -0.64 16.26
CA ALA A 300 -6.00 -1.61 17.07
C ALA A 300 -7.11 -2.25 16.24
N THR A 301 -7.15 -3.57 16.26
CA THR A 301 -8.17 -4.39 15.60
C THR A 301 -8.93 -5.18 16.65
N ARG A 302 -10.26 -5.16 16.59
CA ARG A 302 -11.12 -6.10 17.32
C ARG A 302 -11.76 -7.04 16.32
N ALA A 303 -11.71 -8.34 16.60
CA ALA A 303 -12.32 -9.37 15.79
C ALA A 303 -13.25 -10.25 16.63
N HIS A 304 -14.39 -10.56 16.07
CA HIS A 304 -15.37 -11.53 16.60
C HIS A 304 -15.52 -12.65 15.58
N SER A 305 -15.34 -13.88 16.02
CA SER A 305 -15.39 -15.10 15.19
C SER A 305 -16.23 -16.14 15.90
N LYS A 306 -17.33 -16.58 15.29
CA LYS A 306 -18.14 -17.71 15.74
C LYS A 306 -17.90 -18.87 14.78
N GLN A 307 -17.43 -19.99 15.31
CA GLN A 307 -17.19 -21.20 14.55
C GLN A 307 -18.44 -22.07 14.43
N ASP A 308 -18.46 -22.97 13.47
CA ASP A 308 -19.58 -23.91 13.22
C ASP A 308 -19.79 -24.88 14.37
N ASN A 309 -18.76 -25.16 15.18
CA ASN A 309 -18.85 -26.00 16.39
C ASN A 309 -19.51 -25.27 17.58
N GLY A 310 -19.84 -23.99 17.43
CA GLY A 310 -20.44 -23.11 18.43
C GLY A 310 -19.47 -22.31 19.27
N ASP A 311 -18.15 -22.51 19.11
CA ASP A 311 -17.15 -21.74 19.83
C ASP A 311 -17.14 -20.28 19.34
N VAL A 312 -17.01 -19.35 20.27
CA VAL A 312 -16.98 -17.91 20.04
C VAL A 312 -15.65 -17.35 20.50
N PHE A 313 -14.98 -16.60 19.63
CA PHE A 313 -13.71 -15.95 19.89
C PHE A 313 -13.86 -14.45 19.74
N ASP A 314 -13.63 -13.71 20.81
CA ASP A 314 -13.58 -12.25 20.85
C ASP A 314 -12.17 -11.81 21.19
N GLY A 315 -11.45 -11.28 20.21
CA GLY A 315 -10.06 -10.95 20.38
C GLY A 315 -9.69 -9.56 19.90
N GLN A 316 -8.54 -9.11 20.36
CA GLN A 316 -7.96 -7.81 19.98
C GLN A 316 -6.53 -8.00 19.50
N SER A 317 -6.13 -7.19 18.52
CA SER A 317 -4.76 -7.12 18.04
C SER A 317 -4.32 -5.67 18.02
N TYR A 318 -3.09 -5.43 18.44
CA TYR A 318 -2.47 -4.11 18.45
C TYR A 318 -1.19 -4.20 17.62
N GLN A 319 -0.98 -3.22 16.76
CA GLN A 319 0.21 -3.15 15.93
C GLN A 319 0.89 -1.80 16.12
N ILE A 320 2.22 -1.82 16.23
CA ILE A 320 3.06 -0.64 16.25
C ILE A 320 4.15 -0.79 15.20
N ALA A 321 4.37 0.26 14.41
CA ALA A 321 5.54 0.35 13.55
C ALA A 321 6.26 1.68 13.82
N TYR A 322 7.59 1.65 13.71
CA TYR A 322 8.45 2.82 13.92
C TYR A 322 9.55 2.85 12.87
N ASN A 323 9.84 4.03 12.34
CA ASN A 323 10.95 4.24 11.42
C ASN A 323 11.59 5.61 11.66
N LYS A 324 12.91 5.64 11.78
CA LYS A 324 13.70 6.86 11.85
C LYS A 324 15.01 6.69 11.06
N TYR A 325 15.35 7.71 10.30
CA TYR A 325 16.66 7.85 9.70
C TYR A 325 17.48 8.88 10.50
N LEU A 326 18.68 8.47 10.92
CA LEU A 326 19.61 9.33 11.63
C LEU A 326 20.62 9.88 10.63
N THR A 327 20.44 11.12 10.22
CA THR A 327 21.27 11.79 9.21
C THR A 327 22.74 11.88 9.64
N GLN A 328 23.00 12.10 10.94
CA GLN A 328 24.36 12.24 11.49
C GLN A 328 25.23 11.00 11.33
N THR A 329 24.63 9.82 11.42
CA THR A 329 25.32 8.51 11.33
C THR A 329 24.99 7.75 10.07
N LEU A 330 24.15 8.31 9.19
CA LEU A 330 23.59 7.68 8.00
C LEU A 330 22.94 6.31 8.32
N THR A 331 22.38 6.19 9.53
CA THR A 331 21.82 4.94 10.03
C THR A 331 20.32 4.97 9.98
N ARG A 332 19.71 3.93 9.37
CA ARG A 332 18.28 3.70 9.42
C ARG A 332 17.95 2.80 10.60
N PHE A 333 17.15 3.33 11.51
CA PHE A 333 16.58 2.55 12.61
C PHE A 333 15.10 2.31 12.31
N GLY A 334 14.71 1.05 12.17
CA GLY A 334 13.33 0.68 11.85
C GLY A 334 12.89 -0.53 12.65
N LEU A 335 11.75 -0.39 13.34
CA LEU A 335 10.93 -1.49 13.80
C LEU A 335 9.80 -1.61 12.77
N ALA A 336 9.87 -2.62 11.90
CA ALA A 336 8.98 -2.71 10.75
C ALA A 336 7.49 -2.83 11.14
N ALA A 337 7.19 -3.69 12.08
CA ALA A 337 5.91 -3.79 12.79
C ALA A 337 6.06 -4.77 13.94
N TYR A 338 5.45 -4.47 15.07
CA TYR A 338 5.25 -5.41 16.17
C TYR A 338 3.75 -5.57 16.37
N ARG A 339 3.26 -6.80 16.28
CA ARG A 339 1.86 -7.14 16.51
C ARG A 339 1.74 -7.92 17.80
N TYR A 340 0.90 -7.45 18.70
CA TYR A 340 0.44 -8.17 19.87
C TYR A 340 -1.03 -8.55 19.67
N SER A 341 -1.35 -9.83 19.79
CA SER A 341 -2.72 -10.32 19.67
C SER A 341 -3.11 -11.09 20.94
N SER A 342 -4.35 -10.88 21.40
CA SER A 342 -4.90 -11.67 22.48
C SER A 342 -5.08 -13.14 22.06
N GLN A 343 -5.19 -14.06 23.02
CA GLN A 343 -5.34 -15.49 22.76
C GLN A 343 -6.55 -15.81 21.87
N ASP A 344 -7.64 -15.03 22.00
CA ASP A 344 -8.89 -15.24 21.27
C ASP A 344 -8.97 -14.43 19.97
N TYR A 345 -7.91 -13.71 19.61
CA TYR A 345 -7.89 -13.02 18.32
C TYR A 345 -7.78 -14.03 17.18
N ARG A 346 -8.68 -13.88 16.19
CA ARG A 346 -8.67 -14.67 14.95
C ARG A 346 -8.71 -13.71 13.77
N THR A 347 -7.85 -13.95 12.78
CA THR A 347 -7.95 -13.32 11.47
C THR A 347 -9.10 -13.95 10.69
N PHE A 348 -9.51 -13.33 9.59
CA PHE A 348 -10.52 -13.94 8.73
C PHE A 348 -10.04 -15.27 8.12
N ASN A 349 -8.75 -15.36 7.77
CA ASN A 349 -8.18 -16.61 7.28
C ASN A 349 -8.25 -17.70 8.37
N ASP A 350 -7.93 -17.37 9.63
CA ASP A 350 -8.05 -18.31 10.75
C ASP A 350 -9.50 -18.79 10.98
N HIS A 351 -10.47 -17.84 10.82
CA HIS A 351 -11.90 -18.16 10.93
C HIS A 351 -12.34 -19.17 9.86
N VAL A 352 -11.96 -18.94 8.59
CA VAL A 352 -12.30 -19.85 7.48
C VAL A 352 -11.62 -21.21 7.67
N TRP A 353 -10.34 -21.23 8.07
CA TRP A 353 -9.61 -22.48 8.36
C TRP A 353 -10.20 -23.27 9.53
N ALA A 354 -10.61 -22.62 10.61
CA ALA A 354 -11.17 -23.27 11.77
C ALA A 354 -12.50 -23.98 11.48
N ASN A 355 -13.25 -23.49 10.50
CA ASN A 355 -14.50 -24.10 10.05
C ASN A 355 -14.28 -25.23 9.03
N ASN A 356 -13.02 -25.57 8.73
CA ASN A 356 -12.67 -26.65 7.83
C ASN A 356 -12.62 -28.00 8.61
N LYS A 357 -13.57 -28.89 8.33
CA LYS A 357 -13.71 -30.18 9.04
C LYS A 357 -12.51 -31.12 8.90
N ILE A 358 -11.72 -30.98 7.83
CA ILE A 358 -10.57 -31.87 7.56
C ILE A 358 -9.37 -31.51 8.42
N THR A 359 -9.13 -30.25 8.70
CA THR A 359 -7.93 -29.77 9.41
C THR A 359 -7.87 -30.28 10.85
N ILE A 360 -8.98 -30.37 11.55
CA ILE A 360 -9.04 -30.83 12.96
C ILE A 360 -8.62 -32.31 13.08
N VAL A 361 -9.04 -33.14 12.13
CA VAL A 361 -8.69 -34.57 12.11
C VAL A 361 -7.22 -34.78 11.74
N ALA A 362 -6.73 -34.08 10.73
CA ALA A 362 -5.34 -34.19 10.27
C ALA A 362 -4.34 -33.70 11.33
N ILE A 363 -4.58 -32.56 11.97
CA ILE A 363 -3.72 -32.04 13.04
C ILE A 363 -3.74 -33.01 14.27
N ARG A 364 -4.89 -33.54 14.64
CA ARG A 364 -4.98 -34.50 15.72
C ARG A 364 -4.27 -35.84 15.41
N MET A 365 -4.37 -36.35 14.17
CA MET A 365 -3.60 -37.49 13.70
C MET A 365 -2.10 -37.18 13.67
N MET A 366 -1.68 -36.07 13.15
CA MET A 366 -0.27 -35.68 13.09
C MET A 366 0.35 -35.51 14.48
N TYR A 367 -0.39 -34.91 15.43
CA TYR A 367 0.02 -34.81 16.84
C TYR A 367 0.11 -36.21 17.51
N THR A 368 -0.84 -37.12 17.23
CA THR A 368 -0.83 -38.48 17.74
C THR A 368 0.34 -39.29 17.15
N ILE A 369 0.60 -39.16 15.84
CA ILE A 369 1.73 -39.80 15.16
C ILE A 369 3.06 -39.26 15.68
N LEU A 370 3.19 -37.93 15.85
CA LEU A 370 4.38 -37.27 16.38
C LEU A 370 4.65 -37.74 17.84
N LEU A 371 3.62 -37.84 18.67
CA LEU A 371 3.71 -38.37 20.02
C LEU A 371 4.14 -39.87 20.05
N ILE A 372 3.65 -40.68 19.11
CA ILE A 372 4.04 -42.06 18.95
C ILE A 372 5.51 -42.15 18.53
N ILE A 373 5.94 -41.36 17.56
CA ILE A 373 7.32 -41.30 17.08
C ILE A 373 8.27 -40.87 18.22
N ILE A 374 7.91 -39.81 18.95
CA ILE A 374 8.71 -39.34 20.09
C ILE A 374 8.80 -40.40 21.19
N LYS A 375 7.70 -41.08 21.49
CA LYS A 375 7.72 -42.20 22.46
C LYS A 375 8.62 -43.36 22.01
N THR A 376 8.60 -43.68 20.70
CA THR A 376 9.40 -44.77 20.16
C THR A 376 10.90 -44.42 20.13
N ILE A 377 11.24 -43.16 19.80
CA ILE A 377 12.64 -42.71 19.72
C ILE A 377 13.25 -42.49 21.12
N LEU A 378 12.49 -41.92 22.04
CA LEU A 378 13.01 -41.56 23.37
C LEU A 378 12.90 -42.70 24.40
N GLY A 379 12.28 -43.83 24.06
CA GLY A 379 12.20 -45.01 24.95
C GLY A 379 11.50 -44.77 26.30
N VAL A 380 10.67 -43.74 26.40
CA VAL A 380 10.02 -43.34 27.66
C VAL A 380 8.85 -44.27 27.95
N LYS A 381 9.07 -45.20 28.85
CA LYS A 381 8.00 -46.00 29.45
C LYS A 381 7.41 -45.22 30.63
N TYR A 382 6.22 -44.68 30.49
CA TYR A 382 5.44 -44.24 31.64
C TYR A 382 4.71 -45.44 32.23
N VAL A 383 5.03 -45.76 33.49
CA VAL A 383 4.23 -46.66 34.31
C VAL A 383 3.13 -45.80 34.92
N PHE A 384 1.89 -46.04 34.56
CA PHE A 384 0.75 -45.46 35.27
C PHE A 384 0.57 -46.30 36.56
N SER A 385 0.68 -45.64 37.69
CA SER A 385 0.15 -46.12 38.99
C SER A 385 -1.24 -45.53 39.19
#